data_3fff77b9eedbf6448ceede80ef0aae3a
#
_entry.id   3fff77b9eedbf6448ceede80ef0aae3a
#
_cell.length_a   1.000
_cell.length_b   1.000
_cell.length_c   1.000
_cell.angle_alpha   90.00
_cell.angle_beta   90.00
_cell.angle_gamma   90.00
#
_symmetry.space_group_name_H-M   'P 1'
#
loop_
_entity.id
_entity.type
_entity.pdbx_description
1 polymer ?
#
loop_
_entity_poly.entity_id
_entity_poly.type
_entity_poly.pdbx_seq_one_letter_code
_entity_poly.pdbx_strand_id
1 'polypeptide(L)'
;PQVWALYKEVQDYYDKGLRVPDDVIMLLADDNWGNVRRLPNAEERKHPGGWGMYYHVDYVGTPRNSKWLNVTPIQNMWEQLSLTYEYGVDKLWVLNVGDLKPMEYPISLFMDMAWNPMRYTAESLLKHPRAFCTQLFGEVQADEAARILNLYSKYNGRVTGEMLDAKTYNLETGEWKQVRDEYICLEAEALRQYNTLASEYKDAYKQIILFPVQAMANLYDMYYSQAMNHKLYKVGNPECNYWADRVEQTFKRDADLAYDYNNVMSGGKWKHMMSQKHIGYKTWNDNFPADTLPEIYRIMEDKIEQEGGYIFCERDGVVSIEAEHFFAKQETEDAKWTIIPYMGRTLSGITLMPRLSKTDGTSLTYRMKLPTDVKQVKVHVIVKSTLAFARPEGHRYMVAMDGSEAKEINFNHNLNEKKENIYSIFYPTVGRRVVEKKVTFNLMPQVDGIHTLTVKPLDPGIIFEKIVVDCGGYQPSYLFMNDYLLCCLALQLIS
;
A
#
# COMPACT_ATOMS: atom_id res chain seq x y z
N PRO A 1 -4.41 32.28 -43.12
CA PRO A 1 -3.17 31.48 -43.11
C PRO A 1 -3.50 29.99 -43.21
N GLN A 2 -2.66 29.26 -43.95
CA GLN A 2 -2.70 27.79 -44.01
C GLN A 2 -1.66 27.21 -43.04
N VAL A 3 -1.94 26.02 -42.55
CA VAL A 3 -1.05 25.33 -41.62
C VAL A 3 -0.85 23.90 -42.13
N TRP A 4 0.40 23.42 -42.19
CA TRP A 4 0.72 22.03 -42.47
C TRP A 4 1.28 21.36 -41.21
N ALA A 5 0.53 20.45 -40.61
CA ALA A 5 0.92 19.72 -39.42
C ALA A 5 1.84 18.54 -39.76
N LEU A 6 3.07 18.62 -39.30
CA LEU A 6 4.10 17.58 -39.45
C LEU A 6 3.99 16.55 -38.30
N TYR A 7 2.88 15.82 -38.29
CA TYR A 7 2.57 14.85 -37.23
C TYR A 7 2.77 13.42 -37.75
N LYS A 8 3.45 12.60 -36.97
CA LYS A 8 3.76 11.20 -37.31
C LYS A 8 4.38 11.05 -38.71
N GLU A 9 3.76 10.23 -39.58
CA GLU A 9 4.19 9.95 -40.93
C GLU A 9 4.23 11.18 -41.84
N VAL A 10 3.49 12.22 -41.55
CA VAL A 10 3.52 13.46 -42.34
C VAL A 10 4.87 14.17 -42.23
N GLN A 11 5.53 14.09 -41.07
CA GLN A 11 6.89 14.59 -40.89
C GLN A 11 7.87 13.86 -41.84
N ASP A 12 7.69 12.55 -42.05
CA ASP A 12 8.53 11.75 -42.93
C ASP A 12 8.46 12.23 -44.40
N TYR A 13 7.30 12.73 -44.83
CA TYR A 13 7.18 13.28 -46.20
C TYR A 13 7.97 14.58 -46.33
N TYR A 14 7.93 15.44 -45.34
CA TYR A 14 8.76 16.64 -45.30
C TYR A 14 10.26 16.29 -45.31
N ASP A 15 10.69 15.37 -44.48
CA ASP A 15 12.08 14.94 -44.35
C ASP A 15 12.60 14.27 -45.66
N LYS A 16 11.69 13.66 -46.44
CA LYS A 16 11.97 13.12 -47.79
C LYS A 16 11.95 14.16 -48.90
N GLY A 17 11.75 15.43 -48.56
CA GLY A 17 11.86 16.54 -49.51
C GLY A 17 10.56 17.12 -50.02
N LEU A 18 9.37 16.66 -49.52
CA LEU A 18 8.11 17.35 -49.84
C LEU A 18 8.13 18.76 -49.25
N ARG A 19 7.69 19.75 -50.03
CA ARG A 19 7.66 21.15 -49.65
C ARG A 19 6.25 21.74 -49.92
N VAL A 20 5.91 22.81 -49.23
CA VAL A 20 4.67 23.52 -49.36
C VAL A 20 4.96 24.98 -49.78
N PRO A 21 3.96 25.75 -50.25
CA PRO A 21 4.10 27.19 -50.54
C PRO A 21 4.63 27.98 -49.35
N ASP A 22 5.30 29.10 -49.66
CA ASP A 22 5.98 29.94 -48.68
C ASP A 22 5.04 30.61 -47.62
N ASP A 23 3.73 30.70 -47.87
CA ASP A 23 2.75 31.28 -46.99
C ASP A 23 2.14 30.25 -45.99
N VAL A 24 2.51 28.99 -46.07
CA VAL A 24 2.04 27.92 -45.20
C VAL A 24 2.89 27.85 -43.92
N ILE A 25 2.25 27.90 -42.77
CA ILE A 25 2.90 27.70 -41.48
C ILE A 25 3.25 26.19 -41.29
N MET A 26 4.47 25.93 -40.99
CA MET A 26 4.96 24.56 -40.68
C MET A 26 4.71 24.25 -39.21
N LEU A 27 3.80 23.34 -38.87
CA LEU A 27 3.45 22.99 -37.50
C LEU A 27 4.11 21.66 -37.11
N LEU A 28 5.15 21.75 -36.30
CA LEU A 28 5.79 20.58 -35.68
C LEU A 28 4.91 20.00 -34.57
N ALA A 29 5.12 18.76 -34.23
CA ALA A 29 4.46 18.13 -33.09
C ALA A 29 5.49 17.48 -32.17
N ASP A 30 5.13 17.36 -30.88
CA ASP A 30 5.87 16.57 -29.92
C ASP A 30 5.65 15.05 -30.14
N ASP A 31 6.20 14.21 -29.23
CA ASP A 31 6.06 12.75 -29.26
C ASP A 31 4.75 12.25 -28.63
N ASN A 32 3.78 13.12 -28.40
CA ASN A 32 2.51 12.92 -27.67
C ASN A 32 2.65 12.86 -26.14
N TRP A 33 3.87 13.00 -25.63
CA TRP A 33 4.18 12.91 -24.20
C TRP A 33 4.96 14.13 -23.69
N GLY A 34 4.90 15.24 -24.45
CA GLY A 34 5.51 16.50 -24.09
C GLY A 34 6.99 16.60 -24.42
N ASN A 35 7.55 15.75 -25.28
CA ASN A 35 8.94 15.86 -25.73
C ASN A 35 8.98 16.24 -27.21
N VAL A 36 9.71 17.31 -27.54
CA VAL A 36 9.88 17.78 -28.92
C VAL A 36 10.65 16.78 -29.74
N ARG A 37 10.10 16.37 -30.88
CA ARG A 37 10.70 15.35 -31.75
C ARG A 37 11.70 15.91 -32.74
N ARG A 38 11.48 17.15 -33.20
CA ARG A 38 12.23 17.77 -34.26
C ARG A 38 12.17 19.29 -34.13
N LEU A 39 13.25 19.95 -34.50
CA LEU A 39 13.34 21.40 -34.62
C LEU A 39 13.88 21.78 -35.99
N PRO A 40 13.56 22.95 -36.56
CA PRO A 40 14.06 23.37 -37.84
C PRO A 40 15.57 23.68 -37.77
N ASN A 41 16.32 23.24 -38.74
CA ASN A 41 17.72 23.64 -38.92
C ASN A 41 17.86 25.08 -39.44
N ALA A 42 19.07 25.57 -39.57
CA ALA A 42 19.34 26.96 -39.95
C ALA A 42 18.74 27.35 -41.32
N GLU A 43 18.71 26.46 -42.31
CA GLU A 43 18.11 26.68 -43.62
C GLU A 43 16.58 26.63 -43.56
N GLU A 44 16.03 25.67 -42.85
CA GLU A 44 14.59 25.49 -42.66
C GLU A 44 13.93 26.68 -41.95
N ARG A 45 14.66 27.29 -41.01
CA ARG A 45 14.19 28.51 -40.33
C ARG A 45 13.96 29.70 -41.23
N LYS A 46 14.49 29.68 -42.44
CA LYS A 46 14.29 30.70 -43.44
C LYS A 46 12.92 30.62 -44.15
N HIS A 47 12.15 29.56 -43.90
CA HIS A 47 10.82 29.40 -44.50
C HIS A 47 9.91 30.57 -44.13
N PRO A 48 9.39 31.33 -45.13
CA PRO A 48 8.69 32.59 -44.85
C PRO A 48 7.39 32.44 -44.09
N GLY A 49 6.69 31.30 -44.20
CA GLY A 49 5.46 31.00 -43.48
C GLY A 49 5.71 30.82 -41.98
N GLY A 50 6.96 30.54 -41.59
CA GLY A 50 7.36 30.34 -40.20
C GLY A 50 6.98 28.97 -39.64
N TRP A 51 7.36 28.75 -38.39
CA TRP A 51 7.22 27.47 -37.70
C TRP A 51 6.34 27.59 -36.46
N GLY A 52 5.56 26.54 -36.21
CA GLY A 52 4.73 26.38 -35.02
C GLY A 52 4.96 25.03 -34.33
N MET A 53 4.40 24.89 -33.13
CA MET A 53 4.44 23.71 -32.32
C MET A 53 3.05 23.28 -31.87
N TYR A 54 2.72 22.01 -32.04
CA TYR A 54 1.57 21.33 -31.47
C TYR A 54 2.05 20.49 -30.27
N TYR A 55 1.65 20.88 -29.07
CA TYR A 55 2.12 20.29 -27.81
C TYR A 55 0.99 19.54 -27.10
N HIS A 56 1.27 18.37 -26.52
CA HIS A 56 0.27 17.55 -25.85
C HIS A 56 0.40 17.62 -24.33
N VAL A 57 -0.73 17.83 -23.66
CA VAL A 57 -0.93 17.54 -22.22
C VAL A 57 -2.01 16.48 -22.01
N ASP A 58 -2.68 16.08 -23.08
CA ASP A 58 -3.61 14.96 -23.20
C ASP A 58 -3.24 14.15 -24.44
N TYR A 59 -3.44 12.84 -24.40
CA TYR A 59 -3.18 11.99 -25.54
C TYR A 59 -4.13 10.80 -25.63
N VAL A 60 -4.60 10.51 -26.83
CA VAL A 60 -5.36 9.31 -27.17
C VAL A 60 -4.56 8.47 -28.17
N GLY A 61 -4.01 7.37 -27.70
CA GLY A 61 -3.21 6.49 -28.57
C GLY A 61 -2.31 5.52 -27.83
N THR A 62 -1.44 4.85 -28.59
CA THR A 62 -0.46 3.88 -28.11
C THR A 62 0.66 4.54 -27.29
N PRO A 63 1.13 3.96 -26.17
CA PRO A 63 0.74 2.65 -25.61
C PRO A 63 -0.54 2.68 -24.80
N ARG A 64 -0.93 3.82 -24.25
CA ARG A 64 -2.12 4.08 -23.43
C ARG A 64 -2.63 5.49 -23.66
N ASN A 65 -3.89 5.71 -23.36
CA ASN A 65 -4.43 7.05 -23.25
C ASN A 65 -3.87 7.75 -22.00
N SER A 66 -3.78 9.09 -22.08
CA SER A 66 -3.47 9.98 -20.96
C SER A 66 -4.50 11.10 -20.97
N LYS A 67 -5.64 10.88 -20.32
CA LYS A 67 -6.83 11.76 -20.42
C LYS A 67 -7.42 12.12 -19.05
N TRP A 68 -7.00 11.46 -17.98
CA TRP A 68 -7.67 11.53 -16.67
C TRP A 68 -7.21 12.74 -15.85
N LEU A 69 -5.93 12.79 -15.51
CA LEU A 69 -5.36 13.87 -14.68
C LEU A 69 -4.17 14.52 -15.38
N ASN A 70 -3.79 15.71 -14.92
CA ASN A 70 -2.55 16.33 -15.36
C ASN A 70 -1.34 15.48 -14.97
N VAL A 71 -0.56 15.08 -15.97
CA VAL A 71 0.68 14.31 -15.83
C VAL A 71 1.91 15.03 -16.37
N THR A 72 1.77 16.32 -16.69
CA THR A 72 2.82 17.13 -17.29
C THR A 72 3.67 17.81 -16.22
N PRO A 73 4.96 17.41 -16.06
CA PRO A 73 5.87 18.11 -15.18
C PRO A 73 6.11 19.55 -15.65
N ILE A 74 6.01 20.49 -14.73
CA ILE A 74 6.17 21.93 -15.00
C ILE A 74 7.50 22.22 -15.69
N GLN A 75 8.57 21.61 -15.22
CA GLN A 75 9.93 21.79 -15.71
C GLN A 75 10.10 21.26 -17.13
N ASN A 76 9.45 20.13 -17.45
CA ASN A 76 9.52 19.55 -18.78
C ASN A 76 8.81 20.45 -19.81
N MET A 77 7.61 20.93 -19.50
CA MET A 77 6.89 21.85 -20.40
C MET A 77 7.71 23.11 -20.64
N TRP A 78 8.24 23.73 -19.60
CA TRP A 78 9.06 24.92 -19.70
C TRP A 78 10.31 24.68 -20.56
N GLU A 79 11.05 23.62 -20.30
CA GLU A 79 12.28 23.32 -21.02
C GLU A 79 12.04 23.08 -22.51
N GLN A 80 11.04 22.26 -22.84
CA GLN A 80 10.72 21.90 -24.23
C GLN A 80 10.18 23.10 -25.02
N LEU A 81 9.36 23.94 -24.42
CA LEU A 81 8.82 25.13 -25.09
C LEU A 81 9.85 26.25 -25.21
N SER A 82 10.73 26.43 -24.22
CA SER A 82 11.85 27.37 -24.31
C SER A 82 12.82 26.98 -25.43
N LEU A 83 13.19 25.71 -25.49
CA LEU A 83 14.01 25.15 -26.56
C LEU A 83 13.35 25.36 -27.95
N THR A 84 12.05 25.11 -28.04
CA THR A 84 11.26 25.31 -29.25
C THR A 84 11.34 26.75 -29.73
N TYR A 85 11.15 27.71 -28.85
CA TYR A 85 11.23 29.14 -29.17
C TYR A 85 12.64 29.57 -29.60
N GLU A 86 13.67 29.13 -28.90
CA GLU A 86 15.08 29.43 -29.23
C GLU A 86 15.48 28.95 -30.64
N TYR A 87 14.82 27.91 -31.13
CA TYR A 87 15.01 27.40 -32.50
C TYR A 87 14.12 28.10 -33.54
N GLY A 88 13.43 29.21 -33.20
CA GLY A 88 12.66 30.01 -34.12
C GLY A 88 11.29 29.40 -34.46
N VAL A 89 10.73 28.59 -33.55
CA VAL A 89 9.38 28.04 -33.68
C VAL A 89 8.45 28.93 -32.85
N ASP A 90 8.10 30.10 -33.42
CA ASP A 90 7.44 31.20 -32.71
C ASP A 90 6.14 31.69 -33.38
N LYS A 91 5.78 31.08 -34.54
CA LYS A 91 4.67 31.60 -35.34
C LYS A 91 3.28 31.17 -34.82
N LEU A 92 3.19 29.94 -34.35
CA LEU A 92 1.93 29.37 -33.88
C LEU A 92 2.22 28.28 -32.85
N TRP A 93 1.62 28.44 -31.67
CA TRP A 93 1.64 27.36 -30.66
C TRP A 93 0.22 26.88 -30.43
N VAL A 94 0.05 25.55 -30.46
CA VAL A 94 -1.24 24.88 -30.25
C VAL A 94 -1.06 23.89 -29.09
N LEU A 95 -1.98 23.92 -28.11
CA LEU A 95 -2.00 22.99 -26.99
C LEU A 95 -3.16 22.00 -27.17
N ASN A 96 -2.84 20.70 -27.18
CA ASN A 96 -3.83 19.65 -27.05
C ASN A 96 -4.08 19.38 -25.57
N VAL A 97 -5.29 19.65 -25.10
CA VAL A 97 -5.67 19.55 -23.68
C VAL A 97 -6.71 18.47 -23.42
N GLY A 98 -7.36 17.90 -24.45
CA GLY A 98 -8.51 17.02 -24.26
C GLY A 98 -9.60 17.73 -23.46
N ASP A 99 -9.90 17.23 -22.26
CA ASP A 99 -10.79 17.90 -21.32
C ASP A 99 -10.08 19.07 -20.62
N LEU A 100 -10.79 20.18 -20.39
CA LEU A 100 -10.23 21.37 -19.74
C LEU A 100 -9.90 21.11 -18.26
N LYS A 101 -10.63 20.21 -17.65
CA LYS A 101 -10.41 19.82 -16.27
C LYS A 101 -9.79 18.42 -16.21
N PRO A 102 -8.72 18.24 -15.48
CA PRO A 102 -8.03 19.15 -14.56
C PRO A 102 -6.77 19.84 -15.16
N MET A 103 -6.82 20.28 -16.40
CA MET A 103 -5.66 20.82 -17.14
C MET A 103 -5.47 22.34 -16.96
N GLU A 104 -6.13 22.97 -15.99
CA GLU A 104 -6.08 24.42 -15.80
C GLU A 104 -4.66 24.94 -15.60
N TYR A 105 -3.83 24.25 -14.82
CA TYR A 105 -2.47 24.69 -14.57
C TYR A 105 -1.56 24.59 -15.82
N PRO A 106 -1.45 23.43 -16.50
CA PRO A 106 -0.64 23.35 -17.71
C PRO A 106 -1.13 24.30 -18.82
N ILE A 107 -2.45 24.57 -18.94
CA ILE A 107 -2.99 25.56 -19.86
C ILE A 107 -2.44 26.95 -19.49
N SER A 108 -2.50 27.33 -18.23
CA SER A 108 -2.02 28.64 -17.76
C SER A 108 -0.53 28.83 -18.06
N LEU A 109 0.29 27.85 -17.74
CA LEU A 109 1.73 27.90 -18.02
C LEU A 109 2.03 27.98 -19.51
N PHE A 110 1.36 27.17 -20.33
CA PHE A 110 1.52 27.18 -21.79
C PHE A 110 1.16 28.53 -22.38
N MET A 111 0.03 29.12 -21.98
CA MET A 111 -0.43 30.40 -22.49
C MET A 111 0.48 31.57 -22.06
N ASP A 112 0.95 31.55 -20.83
CA ASP A 112 1.90 32.57 -20.36
C ASP A 112 3.25 32.46 -21.08
N MET A 113 3.72 31.26 -21.36
CA MET A 113 4.93 31.04 -22.18
C MET A 113 4.71 31.43 -23.64
N ALA A 114 3.56 31.13 -24.22
CA ALA A 114 3.24 31.58 -25.59
C ALA A 114 3.20 33.10 -25.71
N TRP A 115 2.78 33.81 -24.66
CA TRP A 115 2.79 35.27 -24.60
C TRP A 115 4.21 35.84 -24.43
N ASN A 116 5.02 35.24 -23.55
CA ASN A 116 6.41 35.65 -23.33
C ASN A 116 7.30 34.43 -22.97
N PRO A 117 7.84 33.73 -23.99
CA PRO A 117 8.61 32.49 -23.79
C PRO A 117 9.86 32.65 -22.93
N MET A 118 10.45 33.86 -22.89
CA MET A 118 11.69 34.14 -22.16
C MET A 118 11.45 34.72 -20.75
N ARG A 119 10.20 34.74 -20.28
CA ARG A 119 9.83 35.30 -18.98
C ARG A 119 10.44 34.55 -17.79
N TYR A 120 10.57 33.26 -17.91
CA TYR A 120 11.06 32.39 -16.84
C TYR A 120 12.38 31.73 -17.23
N THR A 121 13.30 31.70 -16.28
CA THR A 121 14.53 30.91 -16.35
C THR A 121 14.43 29.70 -15.43
N ALA A 122 15.39 28.77 -15.47
CA ALA A 122 15.43 27.61 -14.56
C ALA A 122 15.32 28.04 -13.08
N GLU A 123 15.97 29.13 -12.69
CA GLU A 123 15.97 29.65 -11.31
C GLU A 123 14.65 30.35 -10.94
N SER A 124 13.93 30.88 -11.92
CA SER A 124 12.70 31.67 -11.67
C SER A 124 11.41 30.93 -12.00
N LEU A 125 11.49 29.74 -12.60
CA LEU A 125 10.31 29.00 -13.08
C LEU A 125 9.24 28.78 -12.00
N LEU A 126 9.67 28.45 -10.79
CA LEU A 126 8.73 28.20 -9.68
C LEU A 126 7.96 29.44 -9.21
N LYS A 127 8.31 30.65 -9.70
CA LYS A 127 7.49 31.84 -9.50
C LYS A 127 6.15 31.75 -10.24
N HIS A 128 6.05 30.96 -11.33
CA HIS A 128 4.81 30.78 -12.08
C HIS A 128 3.75 30.04 -11.25
N PRO A 129 3.98 28.80 -10.73
CA PRO A 129 2.99 28.12 -9.91
C PRO A 129 2.66 28.91 -8.63
N ARG A 130 3.64 29.62 -8.04
CA ARG A 130 3.39 30.51 -6.91
C ARG A 130 2.40 31.64 -7.28
N ALA A 131 2.61 32.34 -8.41
CA ALA A 131 1.72 33.40 -8.87
C ALA A 131 0.31 32.87 -9.18
N PHE A 132 0.23 31.69 -9.82
CA PHE A 132 -1.04 31.01 -10.09
C PHE A 132 -1.80 30.68 -8.78
N CYS A 133 -1.10 30.12 -7.79
CA CYS A 133 -1.70 29.82 -6.49
C CYS A 133 -2.05 31.11 -5.69
N THR A 134 -1.27 32.18 -5.82
CA THR A 134 -1.59 33.46 -5.19
C THR A 134 -2.94 34.01 -5.69
N GLN A 135 -3.18 33.94 -7.00
CA GLN A 135 -4.46 34.41 -7.60
C GLN A 135 -5.66 33.59 -7.11
N LEU A 136 -5.47 32.30 -6.86
CA LEU A 136 -6.55 31.38 -6.51
C LEU A 136 -6.80 31.26 -5.01
N PHE A 137 -5.75 31.33 -4.18
CA PHE A 137 -5.81 30.97 -2.76
C PHE A 137 -5.28 32.07 -1.83
N GLY A 138 -4.85 33.22 -2.39
CA GLY A 138 -4.25 34.32 -1.64
C GLY A 138 -2.78 34.09 -1.30
N GLU A 139 -2.09 35.18 -0.95
CA GLU A 139 -0.64 35.24 -0.75
C GLU A 139 -0.16 34.27 0.36
N VAL A 140 -0.92 34.15 1.45
CA VAL A 140 -0.55 33.34 2.63
C VAL A 140 -0.48 31.84 2.30
N GLN A 141 -1.31 31.37 1.37
CA GLN A 141 -1.40 29.96 1.05
C GLN A 141 -0.56 29.55 -0.18
N ALA A 142 -0.06 30.54 -0.92
CA ALA A 142 0.50 30.36 -2.24
C ALA A 142 1.75 29.45 -2.28
N ASP A 143 2.67 29.62 -1.34
CA ASP A 143 3.94 28.89 -1.35
C ASP A 143 3.72 27.38 -1.16
N GLU A 144 2.90 27.00 -0.18
CA GLU A 144 2.62 25.60 0.09
C GLU A 144 1.75 24.97 -1.01
N ALA A 145 0.73 25.70 -1.49
CA ALA A 145 -0.09 25.23 -2.59
C ALA A 145 0.73 25.03 -3.88
N ALA A 146 1.63 25.95 -4.20
CA ALA A 146 2.54 25.82 -5.34
C ALA A 146 3.53 24.66 -5.19
N ARG A 147 4.03 24.42 -3.99
CA ARG A 147 4.90 23.27 -3.69
C ARG A 147 4.16 21.95 -3.93
N ILE A 148 2.94 21.81 -3.41
CA ILE A 148 2.13 20.61 -3.60
C ILE A 148 1.77 20.43 -5.09
N LEU A 149 1.35 21.49 -5.78
CA LEU A 149 1.08 21.49 -7.22
C LEU A 149 2.29 21.00 -8.03
N ASN A 150 3.48 21.50 -7.72
CA ASN A 150 4.71 21.09 -8.39
C ASN A 150 5.06 19.62 -8.10
N LEU A 151 4.88 19.17 -6.85
CA LEU A 151 5.18 17.78 -6.47
C LEU A 151 4.23 16.79 -7.12
N TYR A 152 2.91 17.05 -7.12
CA TYR A 152 1.99 16.12 -7.76
C TYR A 152 2.21 16.06 -9.28
N SER A 153 2.49 17.19 -9.93
CA SER A 153 2.82 17.22 -11.36
C SER A 153 4.09 16.41 -11.67
N LYS A 154 5.12 16.55 -10.83
CA LYS A 154 6.33 15.74 -10.92
C LYS A 154 6.06 14.24 -10.72
N TYR A 155 5.27 13.88 -9.71
CA TYR A 155 4.98 12.48 -9.40
C TYR A 155 4.11 11.83 -10.47
N ASN A 156 3.06 12.53 -10.94
CA ASN A 156 2.23 12.06 -12.03
C ASN A 156 3.00 11.89 -13.34
N GLY A 157 4.02 12.70 -13.58
CA GLY A 157 4.90 12.59 -14.74
C GLY A 157 5.84 11.38 -14.73
N ARG A 158 5.92 10.62 -13.63
CA ARG A 158 6.66 9.33 -13.60
C ARG A 158 5.95 8.27 -14.40
N VAL A 159 4.64 8.12 -14.17
CA VAL A 159 3.75 7.18 -14.86
C VAL A 159 2.35 7.76 -14.85
N THR A 160 1.66 7.80 -15.99
CA THR A 160 0.25 8.22 -16.04
C THR A 160 -0.63 7.23 -15.29
N GLY A 161 -1.71 7.69 -14.69
CA GLY A 161 -2.64 6.83 -13.94
C GLY A 161 -3.14 5.64 -14.74
N GLU A 162 -3.45 5.85 -16.02
CA GLU A 162 -3.94 4.84 -16.95
C GLU A 162 -2.89 3.77 -17.33
N MET A 163 -1.61 3.99 -17.01
CA MET A 163 -0.51 3.05 -17.24
C MET A 163 -0.08 2.30 -15.98
N LEU A 164 -0.61 2.66 -14.82
CA LEU A 164 -0.28 1.99 -13.57
C LEU A 164 -0.85 0.56 -13.52
N ASP A 165 -0.05 -0.33 -12.99
CA ASP A 165 -0.43 -1.69 -12.61
C ASP A 165 0.44 -2.20 -11.45
N ALA A 166 0.15 -3.40 -10.95
CA ALA A 166 0.89 -4.01 -9.83
C ALA A 166 2.37 -4.28 -10.13
N LYS A 167 2.82 -4.19 -11.40
CA LYS A 167 4.20 -4.50 -11.84
C LYS A 167 4.98 -3.25 -12.23
N THR A 168 4.35 -2.08 -12.21
CA THR A 168 4.95 -0.81 -12.66
C THR A 168 6.22 -0.48 -11.89
N TYR A 169 6.22 -0.69 -10.58
CA TYR A 169 7.39 -0.48 -9.73
C TYR A 169 7.84 -1.78 -9.08
N ASN A 170 9.11 -1.83 -8.71
CA ASN A 170 9.69 -3.03 -8.12
C ASN A 170 9.31 -3.14 -6.62
N LEU A 171 8.56 -4.21 -6.30
CA LEU A 171 8.13 -4.47 -4.93
C LEU A 171 9.28 -4.96 -4.03
N GLU A 172 10.23 -5.72 -4.60
CA GLU A 172 11.31 -6.36 -3.83
C GLU A 172 12.39 -5.36 -3.41
N THR A 173 12.63 -4.32 -4.20
CA THR A 173 13.57 -3.24 -3.84
C THR A 173 12.96 -2.20 -2.90
N GLY A 174 11.66 -2.29 -2.63
CA GLY A 174 10.92 -1.30 -1.85
C GLY A 174 10.50 -0.05 -2.63
N GLU A 175 10.76 0.00 -3.94
CA GLU A 175 10.41 1.14 -4.80
C GLU A 175 8.90 1.40 -4.79
N TRP A 176 8.06 0.35 -4.90
CA TRP A 176 6.61 0.48 -4.81
C TRP A 176 6.16 1.14 -3.49
N LYS A 177 6.74 0.69 -2.38
CA LYS A 177 6.43 1.28 -1.07
C LYS A 177 6.83 2.74 -1.01
N GLN A 178 8.02 3.08 -1.52
CA GLN A 178 8.52 4.46 -1.51
C GLN A 178 7.58 5.40 -2.26
N VAL A 179 7.23 5.08 -3.52
CA VAL A 179 6.38 5.96 -4.35
C VAL A 179 4.96 6.08 -3.80
N ARG A 180 4.41 5.00 -3.25
CA ARG A 180 3.12 5.03 -2.55
C ARG A 180 3.17 5.95 -1.32
N ASP A 181 4.19 5.80 -0.48
CA ASP A 181 4.33 6.59 0.74
C ASP A 181 4.55 8.09 0.44
N GLU A 182 5.26 8.43 -0.64
CA GLU A 182 5.39 9.82 -1.13
C GLU A 182 4.01 10.43 -1.42
N TYR A 183 3.10 9.70 -2.08
CA TYR A 183 1.74 10.18 -2.34
C TYR A 183 0.88 10.28 -1.09
N ILE A 184 0.98 9.32 -0.17
CA ILE A 184 0.24 9.36 1.10
C ILE A 184 0.69 10.57 1.94
N CYS A 185 1.98 10.87 1.98
CA CYS A 185 2.49 12.05 2.65
C CYS A 185 1.97 13.34 1.98
N LEU A 186 2.00 13.40 0.65
CA LEU A 186 1.52 14.56 -0.09
C LEU A 186 0.02 14.79 0.09
N GLU A 187 -0.79 13.71 0.14
CA GLU A 187 -2.22 13.79 0.45
C GLU A 187 -2.46 14.37 1.86
N ALA A 188 -1.71 13.89 2.85
CA ALA A 188 -1.83 14.39 4.21
C ALA A 188 -1.46 15.89 4.31
N GLU A 189 -0.48 16.35 3.53
CA GLU A 189 -0.08 17.76 3.45
C GLU A 189 -1.17 18.60 2.77
N ALA A 190 -1.71 18.14 1.65
CA ALA A 190 -2.79 18.83 0.93
C ALA A 190 -4.06 18.92 1.79
N LEU A 191 -4.44 17.86 2.49
CA LEU A 191 -5.57 17.86 3.42
C LEU A 191 -5.36 18.84 4.58
N ARG A 192 -4.15 18.89 5.13
CA ARG A 192 -3.81 19.80 6.21
C ARG A 192 -3.97 21.26 5.77
N GLN A 193 -3.45 21.61 4.60
CA GLN A 193 -3.64 22.95 4.04
C GLN A 193 -5.13 23.25 3.76
N TYR A 194 -5.84 22.32 3.11
CA TYR A 194 -7.28 22.46 2.83
C TYR A 194 -8.10 22.80 4.07
N ASN A 195 -7.78 22.16 5.20
CA ASN A 195 -8.49 22.37 6.46
C ASN A 195 -8.25 23.76 7.06
N THR A 196 -7.15 24.43 6.71
CA THR A 196 -6.84 25.81 7.16
C THR A 196 -7.37 26.90 6.24
N LEU A 197 -7.82 26.55 5.03
CA LEU A 197 -8.31 27.51 4.05
C LEU A 197 -9.62 28.16 4.48
N ALA A 198 -9.79 29.42 4.16
CA ALA A 198 -11.08 30.10 4.19
C ALA A 198 -12.05 29.46 3.18
N SER A 199 -13.36 29.55 3.46
CA SER A 199 -14.39 28.83 2.72
C SER A 199 -14.40 29.16 1.23
N GLU A 200 -14.14 30.44 0.87
CA GLU A 200 -14.12 30.92 -0.51
C GLU A 200 -13.04 30.27 -1.38
N TYR A 201 -11.96 29.73 -0.80
CA TYR A 201 -10.87 29.08 -1.54
C TYR A 201 -11.02 27.56 -1.63
N LYS A 202 -11.87 26.96 -0.81
CA LYS A 202 -11.93 25.50 -0.66
C LYS A 202 -12.28 24.75 -1.93
N ASP A 203 -13.27 25.23 -2.66
CA ASP A 203 -13.71 24.57 -3.90
C ASP A 203 -12.63 24.63 -4.98
N ALA A 204 -11.98 25.78 -5.17
CA ALA A 204 -10.90 25.92 -6.13
C ALA A 204 -9.68 25.08 -5.73
N TYR A 205 -9.33 25.07 -4.45
CA TYR A 205 -8.22 24.23 -3.94
C TYR A 205 -8.52 22.75 -4.10
N LYS A 206 -9.73 22.32 -3.73
CA LYS A 206 -10.16 20.93 -3.90
C LYS A 206 -10.08 20.50 -5.35
N GLN A 207 -10.52 21.31 -6.28
CA GLN A 207 -10.48 20.99 -7.71
C GLN A 207 -9.05 20.87 -8.25
N ILE A 208 -8.19 21.84 -7.94
CA ILE A 208 -6.88 22.00 -8.62
C ILE A 208 -5.78 21.22 -7.92
N ILE A 209 -5.85 21.05 -6.60
CA ILE A 209 -4.79 20.46 -5.79
C ILE A 209 -5.26 19.21 -5.07
N LEU A 210 -6.29 19.30 -4.22
CA LEU A 210 -6.63 18.22 -3.32
C LEU A 210 -7.13 16.97 -4.06
N PHE A 211 -8.06 17.15 -5.00
CA PHE A 211 -8.63 16.02 -5.75
C PHE A 211 -7.57 15.26 -6.58
N PRO A 212 -6.73 15.91 -7.42
CA PRO A 212 -5.69 15.19 -8.16
C PRO A 212 -4.72 14.44 -7.25
N VAL A 213 -4.34 15.03 -6.12
CA VAL A 213 -3.46 14.38 -5.14
C VAL A 213 -4.14 13.18 -4.50
N GLN A 214 -5.40 13.32 -4.06
CA GLN A 214 -6.16 12.22 -3.46
C GLN A 214 -6.42 11.08 -4.44
N ALA A 215 -6.78 11.41 -5.68
CA ALA A 215 -7.05 10.43 -6.72
C ALA A 215 -5.81 9.59 -7.04
N MET A 216 -4.66 10.24 -7.23
CA MET A 216 -3.40 9.51 -7.49
C MET A 216 -2.89 8.76 -6.26
N ALA A 217 -2.94 9.35 -5.07
CA ALA A 217 -2.56 8.65 -3.83
C ALA A 217 -3.39 7.37 -3.64
N ASN A 218 -4.68 7.45 -3.91
CA ASN A 218 -5.59 6.32 -3.86
C ASN A 218 -5.25 5.26 -4.91
N LEU A 219 -4.95 5.66 -6.15
CA LEU A 219 -4.58 4.76 -7.23
C LEU A 219 -3.25 4.03 -6.94
N TYR A 220 -2.25 4.75 -6.42
CA TYR A 220 -0.98 4.15 -5.99
C TYR A 220 -1.16 3.17 -4.83
N ASP A 221 -2.01 3.49 -3.85
CA ASP A 221 -2.32 2.58 -2.75
C ASP A 221 -3.06 1.32 -3.24
N MET A 222 -3.96 1.46 -4.22
CA MET A 222 -4.67 0.34 -4.82
C MET A 222 -3.73 -0.65 -5.53
N TYR A 223 -2.86 -0.17 -6.41
CA TYR A 223 -1.95 -1.05 -7.16
C TYR A 223 -0.80 -1.58 -6.31
N TYR A 224 -0.32 -0.82 -5.33
CA TYR A 224 0.58 -1.35 -4.31
C TYR A 224 -0.08 -2.50 -3.55
N SER A 225 -1.32 -2.31 -3.13
CA SER A 225 -2.08 -3.35 -2.42
C SER A 225 -2.32 -4.59 -3.28
N GLN A 226 -2.57 -4.42 -4.58
CA GLN A 226 -2.65 -5.51 -5.54
C GLN A 226 -1.30 -6.25 -5.66
N ALA A 227 -0.19 -5.53 -5.75
CA ALA A 227 1.14 -6.14 -5.80
C ALA A 227 1.44 -6.96 -4.54
N MET A 228 1.09 -6.44 -3.36
CA MET A 228 1.22 -7.16 -2.08
C MET A 228 0.28 -8.38 -2.02
N ASN A 229 -0.97 -8.23 -2.46
CA ASN A 229 -1.91 -9.34 -2.55
C ASN A 229 -1.37 -10.49 -3.39
N HIS A 230 -0.90 -10.20 -4.61
CA HIS A 230 -0.35 -11.22 -5.51
C HIS A 230 0.91 -11.88 -4.96
N LYS A 231 1.81 -11.10 -4.34
CA LYS A 231 3.03 -11.62 -3.71
C LYS A 231 2.71 -12.59 -2.59
N LEU A 232 1.84 -12.20 -1.67
CA LEU A 232 1.49 -13.00 -0.50
C LEU A 232 0.64 -14.22 -0.87
N TYR A 233 -0.28 -14.07 -1.81
CA TYR A 233 -1.05 -15.20 -2.34
C TYR A 233 -0.14 -16.28 -2.95
N LYS A 234 0.86 -15.87 -3.74
CA LYS A 234 1.82 -16.80 -4.39
C LYS A 234 2.58 -17.68 -3.39
N VAL A 235 2.81 -17.17 -2.18
CA VAL A 235 3.50 -17.92 -1.12
C VAL A 235 2.54 -18.52 -0.08
N GLY A 236 1.23 -18.49 -0.36
CA GLY A 236 0.21 -19.05 0.51
C GLY A 236 0.04 -18.32 1.85
N ASN A 237 0.36 -17.00 1.91
CA ASN A 237 0.22 -16.22 3.13
C ASN A 237 -1.19 -15.62 3.22
N PRO A 238 -1.99 -15.97 4.27
CA PRO A 238 -3.37 -15.45 4.47
C PRO A 238 -3.48 -13.93 4.56
N GLU A 239 -2.40 -13.24 4.90
CA GLU A 239 -2.36 -11.77 4.89
C GLU A 239 -2.69 -11.18 3.51
N CYS A 240 -2.64 -12.01 2.44
CA CYS A 240 -3.12 -11.60 1.11
C CYS A 240 -4.57 -11.12 1.14
N ASN A 241 -5.42 -11.67 2.04
CA ASN A 241 -6.82 -11.28 2.17
C ASN A 241 -6.98 -9.82 2.64
N TYR A 242 -6.14 -9.37 3.59
CA TYR A 242 -6.10 -7.98 4.01
C TYR A 242 -5.79 -7.05 2.81
N TRP A 243 -4.84 -7.43 1.97
CA TRP A 243 -4.49 -6.64 0.80
C TRP A 243 -5.55 -6.69 -0.29
N ALA A 244 -6.28 -7.81 -0.42
CA ALA A 244 -7.46 -7.88 -1.29
C ALA A 244 -8.56 -6.90 -0.83
N ASP A 245 -8.87 -6.88 0.48
CA ASP A 245 -9.82 -5.92 1.06
C ASP A 245 -9.38 -4.48 0.82
N ARG A 246 -8.08 -4.22 0.91
CA ARG A 246 -7.53 -2.89 0.65
C ARG A 246 -7.71 -2.45 -0.81
N VAL A 247 -7.54 -3.36 -1.78
CA VAL A 247 -7.82 -3.09 -3.20
C VAL A 247 -9.29 -2.73 -3.40
N GLU A 248 -10.22 -3.50 -2.82
CA GLU A 248 -11.66 -3.22 -2.93
C GLU A 248 -12.03 -1.87 -2.30
N GLN A 249 -11.47 -1.55 -1.13
CA GLN A 249 -11.71 -0.28 -0.43
C GLN A 249 -11.20 0.92 -1.24
N THR A 250 -10.00 0.81 -1.81
CA THR A 250 -9.42 1.89 -2.63
C THR A 250 -10.13 2.04 -3.97
N PHE A 251 -10.58 0.94 -4.59
CA PHE A 251 -11.40 0.99 -5.78
C PHE A 251 -12.75 1.68 -5.52
N LYS A 252 -13.39 1.36 -4.40
CA LYS A 252 -14.61 2.08 -3.99
C LYS A 252 -14.34 3.56 -3.70
N ARG A 253 -13.23 3.87 -3.01
CA ARG A 253 -12.85 5.26 -2.72
C ARG A 253 -12.62 6.07 -3.99
N ASP A 254 -12.09 5.48 -5.04
CA ASP A 254 -11.93 6.13 -6.34
C ASP A 254 -13.27 6.60 -6.91
N ALA A 255 -14.26 5.72 -6.93
CA ALA A 255 -15.62 6.05 -7.34
C ALA A 255 -16.25 7.15 -6.44
N ASP A 256 -16.02 7.10 -5.13
CA ASP A 256 -16.52 8.11 -4.18
C ASP A 256 -15.86 9.48 -4.44
N LEU A 257 -14.55 9.53 -4.74
CA LEU A 257 -13.84 10.76 -5.11
C LEU A 257 -14.38 11.37 -6.43
N ALA A 258 -14.56 10.54 -7.45
CA ALA A 258 -15.13 10.96 -8.72
C ALA A 258 -16.58 11.46 -8.57
N TYR A 259 -17.39 10.76 -7.74
CA TYR A 259 -18.75 11.19 -7.41
C TYR A 259 -18.76 12.56 -6.72
N ASP A 260 -17.91 12.76 -5.73
CA ASP A 260 -17.81 14.03 -5.01
C ASP A 260 -17.42 15.18 -5.93
N TYR A 261 -16.41 14.96 -6.81
CA TYR A 261 -16.02 15.97 -7.79
C TYR A 261 -17.19 16.38 -8.72
N ASN A 262 -17.89 15.40 -9.27
CA ASN A 262 -18.93 15.63 -10.25
C ASN A 262 -20.25 16.18 -9.66
N ASN A 263 -20.60 15.78 -8.44
CA ASN A 263 -21.96 15.96 -7.94
C ASN A 263 -22.06 16.79 -6.64
N VAL A 264 -20.97 16.91 -5.87
CA VAL A 264 -20.99 17.59 -4.57
C VAL A 264 -20.19 18.89 -4.61
N MET A 265 -18.96 18.85 -5.11
CA MET A 265 -18.08 20.00 -5.19
C MET A 265 -18.75 21.14 -5.96
N SER A 266 -18.66 22.37 -5.45
CA SER A 266 -19.28 23.57 -6.04
C SER A 266 -20.78 23.40 -6.34
N GLY A 267 -21.51 22.63 -5.51
CA GLY A 267 -22.94 22.36 -5.71
C GLY A 267 -23.26 21.54 -6.96
N GLY A 268 -22.32 20.71 -7.44
CA GLY A 268 -22.50 19.86 -8.63
C GLY A 268 -22.29 20.60 -9.96
N LYS A 269 -21.70 21.79 -9.94
CA LYS A 269 -21.40 22.60 -11.13
C LYS A 269 -20.57 21.83 -12.17
N TRP A 270 -19.70 20.93 -11.72
CA TRP A 270 -18.73 20.21 -12.56
C TRP A 270 -19.19 18.80 -12.94
N LYS A 271 -20.49 18.57 -12.94
CA LYS A 271 -21.09 17.29 -13.35
C LYS A 271 -20.55 16.84 -14.71
N HIS A 272 -20.12 15.58 -14.79
CA HIS A 272 -19.49 14.92 -15.95
C HIS A 272 -18.07 15.39 -16.33
N MET A 273 -17.46 16.32 -15.61
CA MET A 273 -16.09 16.77 -15.90
C MET A 273 -15.03 15.76 -15.45
N MET A 274 -15.34 14.89 -14.48
CA MET A 274 -14.45 13.83 -14.01
C MET A 274 -15.10 12.47 -14.24
N SER A 275 -15.27 12.10 -15.50
CA SER A 275 -15.92 10.86 -15.94
C SER A 275 -14.98 9.94 -16.74
N GLN A 276 -13.70 10.33 -16.87
CA GLN A 276 -12.72 9.55 -17.60
C GLN A 276 -12.40 8.27 -16.86
N LYS A 277 -12.56 7.14 -17.55
CA LYS A 277 -12.14 5.83 -17.06
C LYS A 277 -10.62 5.74 -17.05
N HIS A 278 -10.05 5.14 -16.01
CA HIS A 278 -8.60 5.11 -15.80
C HIS A 278 -8.10 3.82 -15.14
N ILE A 279 -8.99 2.95 -14.64
CA ILE A 279 -8.65 1.65 -14.04
C ILE A 279 -9.11 0.51 -14.96
N GLY A 280 -8.18 -0.39 -15.32
CA GLY A 280 -8.50 -1.57 -16.12
C GLY A 280 -8.09 -1.50 -17.58
N TYR A 281 -7.33 -0.50 -18.00
CA TYR A 281 -6.76 -0.46 -19.35
C TYR A 281 -5.78 -1.60 -19.59
N LYS A 282 -5.93 -2.26 -20.75
CA LYS A 282 -4.99 -3.24 -21.30
C LYS A 282 -4.26 -2.69 -22.52
N THR A 283 -5.01 -1.98 -23.37
CA THR A 283 -4.49 -1.29 -24.56
C THR A 283 -5.09 0.11 -24.64
N TRP A 284 -4.57 0.98 -25.51
CA TRP A 284 -5.07 2.35 -25.68
C TRP A 284 -6.50 2.42 -26.23
N ASN A 285 -6.94 1.43 -26.96
CA ASN A 285 -8.26 1.38 -27.61
C ASN A 285 -9.25 0.46 -26.91
N ASP A 286 -8.98 0.10 -25.66
CA ASP A 286 -9.92 -0.69 -24.87
C ASP A 286 -11.26 0.03 -24.73
N ASN A 287 -12.32 -0.64 -25.16
CA ASN A 287 -13.68 -0.15 -25.03
C ASN A 287 -14.37 -0.86 -23.84
N PHE A 288 -14.13 -0.36 -22.65
CA PHE A 288 -14.80 -0.87 -21.45
C PHE A 288 -15.79 0.18 -20.90
N PRO A 289 -16.94 -0.25 -20.38
CA PRO A 289 -18.03 0.65 -20.00
C PRO A 289 -17.73 1.47 -18.75
N ALA A 290 -16.94 0.94 -17.82
CA ALA A 290 -16.60 1.56 -16.55
C ALA A 290 -15.23 1.07 -16.07
N ASP A 291 -14.68 1.74 -15.06
CA ASP A 291 -13.50 1.26 -14.35
C ASP A 291 -13.72 -0.16 -13.81
N THR A 292 -12.68 -0.97 -13.87
CA THR A 292 -12.74 -2.38 -13.54
C THR A 292 -11.85 -2.69 -12.35
N LEU A 293 -12.42 -3.34 -11.33
CA LEU A 293 -11.65 -3.79 -10.17
C LEU A 293 -10.44 -4.62 -10.62
N PRO A 294 -9.23 -4.26 -10.19
CA PRO A 294 -8.04 -5.07 -10.46
C PRO A 294 -8.18 -6.49 -9.93
N GLU A 295 -7.56 -7.46 -10.61
CA GLU A 295 -7.57 -8.85 -10.20
C GLU A 295 -6.96 -9.00 -8.81
N ILE A 296 -7.68 -9.69 -7.92
CA ILE A 296 -7.25 -10.01 -6.55
C ILE A 296 -7.42 -11.49 -6.28
N TYR A 297 -6.60 -12.01 -5.41
CA TYR A 297 -6.64 -13.40 -4.97
C TYR A 297 -6.94 -13.45 -3.48
N ARG A 298 -7.74 -14.46 -3.09
CA ARG A 298 -8.04 -14.72 -1.70
C ARG A 298 -7.68 -16.16 -1.37
N ILE A 299 -7.04 -16.36 -0.26
CA ILE A 299 -6.97 -17.67 0.36
C ILE A 299 -8.30 -17.82 1.09
N MET A 300 -9.04 -18.85 0.76
CA MET A 300 -10.23 -19.20 1.53
C MET A 300 -9.73 -19.57 2.93
N GLU A 301 -9.87 -18.66 3.85
CA GLU A 301 -9.95 -19.01 5.25
C GLU A 301 -11.28 -19.78 5.33
N ASP A 302 -11.20 -21.12 5.41
CA ASP A 302 -12.34 -21.82 5.92
C ASP A 302 -12.67 -21.13 7.23
N LYS A 303 -13.82 -20.48 7.30
CA LYS A 303 -14.40 -20.09 8.57
C LYS A 303 -14.64 -21.40 9.30
N ILE A 304 -13.59 -21.84 10.00
CA ILE A 304 -13.68 -22.92 10.94
C ILE A 304 -14.47 -22.32 12.10
N GLU A 305 -15.78 -22.29 11.97
CA GLU A 305 -16.69 -22.24 13.13
C GLU A 305 -16.59 -23.56 13.93
N GLN A 306 -15.44 -24.25 13.82
CA GLN A 306 -15.10 -25.41 14.64
C GLN A 306 -14.17 -24.92 15.74
N GLU A 307 -14.68 -25.00 16.95
CA GLU A 307 -13.86 -24.90 18.17
C GLU A 307 -12.75 -25.96 18.13
N GLY A 308 -11.58 -25.63 17.60
CA GLY A 308 -10.44 -26.52 17.53
C GLY A 308 -10.07 -27.00 16.11
N GLY A 309 -9.14 -27.93 16.02
CA GLY A 309 -8.72 -28.57 14.76
C GLY A 309 -7.58 -27.87 14.01
N TYR A 310 -6.95 -26.86 14.56
CA TYR A 310 -5.84 -26.13 13.92
C TYR A 310 -4.57 -26.99 13.82
N ILE A 311 -3.93 -26.99 12.65
CA ILE A 311 -2.60 -27.57 12.42
C ILE A 311 -1.69 -26.47 11.86
N PHE A 312 -0.52 -26.31 12.43
CA PHE A 312 0.45 -25.28 12.07
C PHE A 312 1.61 -25.86 11.25
N CYS A 313 2.26 -25.04 10.43
CA CYS A 313 3.49 -25.39 9.76
C CYS A 313 4.68 -24.60 10.30
N GLU A 314 5.82 -25.25 10.33
CA GLU A 314 7.09 -24.57 10.53
C GLU A 314 7.37 -23.61 9.36
N ARG A 315 7.86 -22.43 9.70
CA ARG A 315 8.36 -21.44 8.76
C ARG A 315 9.61 -20.76 9.34
N ASP A 316 10.67 -20.72 8.55
CA ASP A 316 11.94 -20.09 8.94
C ASP A 316 12.50 -20.60 10.29
N GLY A 317 12.34 -21.90 10.56
CA GLY A 317 12.79 -22.53 11.78
C GLY A 317 11.90 -22.31 13.00
N VAL A 318 10.64 -21.85 12.83
CA VAL A 318 9.75 -21.54 13.96
C VAL A 318 8.31 -21.91 13.64
N VAL A 319 7.55 -22.36 14.67
CA VAL A 319 6.09 -22.40 14.65
C VAL A 319 5.58 -21.45 15.73
N SER A 320 4.84 -20.42 15.38
CA SER A 320 4.19 -19.50 16.33
C SER A 320 2.68 -19.74 16.32
N ILE A 321 2.07 -19.87 17.51
CA ILE A 321 0.69 -20.29 17.68
C ILE A 321 0.02 -19.36 18.69
N GLU A 322 -1.08 -18.72 18.32
CA GLU A 322 -1.97 -18.05 19.26
C GLU A 322 -2.63 -19.11 20.14
N ALA A 323 -2.62 -18.92 21.46
CA ALA A 323 -3.08 -19.97 22.38
C ALA A 323 -4.57 -20.33 22.20
N GLU A 324 -5.36 -19.46 21.64
CA GLU A 324 -6.76 -19.71 21.27
C GLU A 324 -6.93 -20.63 20.06
N HIS A 325 -5.89 -20.80 19.22
CA HIS A 325 -5.89 -21.68 18.06
C HIS A 325 -5.43 -23.10 18.40
N PHE A 326 -6.10 -23.73 19.31
CA PHE A 326 -5.80 -25.11 19.72
C PHE A 326 -6.32 -26.14 18.69
N PHE A 327 -5.70 -27.32 18.65
CA PHE A 327 -6.23 -28.46 17.88
C PHE A 327 -7.40 -29.12 18.62
N ALA A 328 -7.25 -29.37 19.92
CA ALA A 328 -8.27 -29.94 20.76
C ALA A 328 -8.17 -29.42 22.19
N LYS A 329 -9.28 -29.42 22.90
CA LYS A 329 -9.36 -29.07 24.31
C LYS A 329 -9.99 -30.21 25.12
N GLN A 330 -9.53 -30.40 26.35
CA GLN A 330 -10.20 -31.19 27.36
C GLN A 330 -10.74 -30.29 28.44
N GLU A 331 -11.97 -30.48 28.78
CA GLU A 331 -12.75 -29.70 29.76
C GLU A 331 -13.45 -30.63 30.75
N THR A 332 -13.76 -30.11 31.92
CA THR A 332 -14.61 -30.80 32.90
C THR A 332 -15.99 -30.11 32.94
N GLU A 333 -16.93 -30.68 33.68
CA GLU A 333 -18.24 -30.07 33.86
C GLU A 333 -18.14 -28.68 34.54
N ASP A 334 -17.20 -28.56 35.49
CA ASP A 334 -17.00 -27.37 36.33
C ASP A 334 -15.91 -26.42 35.81
N ALA A 335 -15.17 -26.76 34.74
CA ALA A 335 -14.07 -25.96 34.22
C ALA A 335 -14.08 -25.96 32.68
N LYS A 336 -14.35 -24.78 32.09
CA LYS A 336 -14.46 -24.57 30.64
C LYS A 336 -13.36 -23.63 30.14
N TRP A 337 -12.73 -23.98 29.03
CA TRP A 337 -11.81 -23.11 28.35
C TRP A 337 -12.56 -21.91 27.73
N THR A 338 -12.19 -20.71 28.12
CA THR A 338 -12.84 -19.47 27.69
C THR A 338 -11.79 -18.55 27.08
N ILE A 339 -12.09 -18.08 25.88
CA ILE A 339 -11.31 -17.05 25.21
C ILE A 339 -11.70 -15.68 25.76
N ILE A 340 -10.69 -14.89 26.14
CA ILE A 340 -10.86 -13.48 26.57
C ILE A 340 -10.41 -12.63 25.39
N PRO A 341 -11.35 -12.02 24.62
CA PRO A 341 -11.01 -11.22 23.43
C PRO A 341 -10.06 -10.08 23.75
N TYR A 342 -9.10 -9.84 22.87
CA TYR A 342 -8.12 -8.74 22.94
C TYR A 342 -7.21 -8.75 24.18
N MET A 343 -7.14 -9.86 24.88
CA MET A 343 -6.30 -9.98 26.08
C MET A 343 -4.82 -10.19 25.77
N GLY A 344 -4.53 -10.87 24.67
CA GLY A 344 -3.18 -11.15 24.19
C GLY A 344 -2.52 -9.92 23.54
N ARG A 345 -1.23 -10.03 23.27
CA ARG A 345 -0.49 -8.96 22.55
C ARG A 345 -0.86 -8.85 21.08
N THR A 346 -1.26 -9.95 20.50
CA THR A 346 -1.63 -10.05 19.07
C THR A 346 -3.11 -10.34 18.91
N LEU A 347 -3.63 -11.37 19.56
CA LEU A 347 -5.04 -11.72 19.54
C LEU A 347 -5.62 -11.78 20.97
N SER A 348 -6.09 -12.94 21.40
CA SER A 348 -6.81 -13.12 22.65
C SER A 348 -5.94 -13.84 23.69
N GLY A 349 -6.46 -14.05 24.86
CA GLY A 349 -5.92 -14.99 25.84
C GLY A 349 -6.93 -16.08 26.10
N ILE A 350 -6.48 -17.30 26.41
CA ILE A 350 -7.35 -18.43 26.75
C ILE A 350 -7.09 -18.89 28.20
N THR A 351 -8.13 -19.14 28.95
CA THR A 351 -8.07 -19.55 30.37
C THR A 351 -9.23 -20.43 30.75
N LEU A 352 -9.12 -21.12 31.90
CA LEU A 352 -10.25 -21.82 32.47
C LEU A 352 -11.18 -20.88 33.25
N MET A 353 -12.46 -21.08 33.06
CA MET A 353 -13.52 -20.41 33.82
C MET A 353 -14.48 -21.43 34.47
N PRO A 354 -14.99 -21.15 35.65
CA PRO A 354 -14.67 -20.04 36.59
C PRO A 354 -13.21 -20.03 37.04
N ARG A 355 -12.67 -18.84 37.37
CA ARG A 355 -11.19 -18.66 37.59
C ARG A 355 -10.62 -19.52 38.73
N LEU A 356 -11.41 -19.97 39.64
CA LEU A 356 -11.01 -20.81 40.79
C LEU A 356 -11.35 -22.29 40.57
N SER A 357 -11.71 -22.69 39.36
CA SER A 357 -12.00 -24.07 39.02
C SER A 357 -10.79 -24.98 39.24
N LYS A 358 -11.07 -26.24 39.62
CA LYS A 358 -10.06 -27.28 39.57
C LYS A 358 -9.54 -27.47 38.15
N THR A 359 -8.26 -27.72 38.04
CA THR A 359 -7.60 -27.84 36.72
C THR A 359 -7.41 -29.29 36.28
N ASP A 360 -7.65 -30.26 37.18
CA ASP A 360 -7.55 -31.67 36.87
C ASP A 360 -8.47 -32.07 35.72
N GLY A 361 -7.96 -32.86 34.78
CA GLY A 361 -8.72 -33.32 33.62
C GLY A 361 -8.85 -32.30 32.49
N THR A 362 -8.18 -31.14 32.60
CA THR A 362 -8.22 -30.12 31.55
C THR A 362 -6.91 -30.00 30.80
N SER A 363 -6.95 -29.75 29.51
CA SER A 363 -5.76 -29.50 28.67
C SER A 363 -6.11 -28.78 27.38
N LEU A 364 -5.10 -28.15 26.78
CA LEU A 364 -5.07 -27.69 25.40
C LEU A 364 -4.05 -28.49 24.61
N THR A 365 -4.41 -28.91 23.42
CA THR A 365 -3.53 -29.67 22.51
C THR A 365 -3.35 -28.88 21.24
N TYR A 366 -2.10 -28.77 20.79
CA TYR A 366 -1.71 -28.08 19.55
C TYR A 366 -1.04 -29.08 18.63
N ARG A 367 -1.28 -29.00 17.34
CA ARG A 367 -0.61 -29.83 16.33
C ARG A 367 0.16 -28.99 15.34
N MET A 368 1.32 -29.48 14.95
CA MET A 368 2.20 -28.81 14.02
C MET A 368 2.98 -29.79 13.16
N LYS A 369 3.20 -29.40 11.91
CA LYS A 369 4.08 -30.14 10.99
C LYS A 369 5.48 -29.56 11.07
N LEU A 370 6.44 -30.38 11.46
CA LEU A 370 7.86 -30.02 11.56
C LEU A 370 8.68 -30.77 10.50
N PRO A 371 9.81 -30.19 10.04
CA PRO A 371 10.76 -30.92 9.19
C PRO A 371 11.29 -32.18 9.87
N THR A 372 11.46 -33.23 9.11
CA THR A 372 11.85 -34.56 9.62
C THR A 372 13.28 -34.62 10.15
N ASP A 373 14.11 -33.65 9.84
CA ASP A 373 15.49 -33.52 10.32
C ASP A 373 15.61 -32.78 11.66
N VAL A 374 14.53 -32.16 12.16
CA VAL A 374 14.50 -31.50 13.45
C VAL A 374 14.46 -32.54 14.57
N LYS A 375 15.53 -32.61 15.36
CA LYS A 375 15.68 -33.60 16.47
C LYS A 375 15.35 -33.02 17.83
N GLN A 376 15.33 -31.71 17.95
CA GLN A 376 15.09 -31.02 19.21
C GLN A 376 14.40 -29.70 18.95
N VAL A 377 13.46 -29.35 19.81
CA VAL A 377 12.76 -28.06 19.80
C VAL A 377 12.81 -27.41 21.17
N LYS A 378 12.77 -26.08 21.16
CA LYS A 378 12.59 -25.30 22.38
C LYS A 378 11.21 -24.68 22.34
N VAL A 379 10.35 -25.05 23.27
CA VAL A 379 8.97 -24.51 23.37
C VAL A 379 8.99 -23.34 24.30
N HIS A 380 8.53 -22.19 23.79
CA HIS A 380 8.29 -20.97 24.55
C HIS A 380 6.80 -20.90 24.84
N VAL A 381 6.44 -20.79 26.11
CA VAL A 381 5.05 -20.57 26.53
C VAL A 381 4.94 -19.17 27.10
N ILE A 382 4.08 -18.37 26.51
CA ILE A 382 3.82 -16.99 26.86
C ILE A 382 2.47 -16.93 27.60
N VAL A 383 2.52 -16.50 28.84
CA VAL A 383 1.34 -16.35 29.70
C VAL A 383 1.20 -14.92 30.20
N LYS A 384 -0.01 -14.50 30.48
CA LYS A 384 -0.27 -13.21 31.11
C LYS A 384 0.41 -13.15 32.47
N SER A 385 1.06 -12.04 32.78
CA SER A 385 1.56 -11.78 34.12
C SER A 385 0.38 -11.69 35.08
N THR A 386 0.37 -12.52 36.12
CA THR A 386 -0.69 -12.55 37.12
C THR A 386 -0.11 -12.80 38.51
N LEU A 387 -0.89 -12.43 39.51
CA LEU A 387 -0.61 -12.72 40.94
C LEU A 387 -0.66 -14.23 41.21
N ALA A 388 0.27 -14.72 42.02
CA ALA A 388 0.25 -16.11 42.51
C ALA A 388 -0.78 -16.27 43.66
N PHE A 389 -2.06 -16.15 43.32
CA PHE A 389 -3.13 -16.08 44.32
C PHE A 389 -3.56 -17.44 44.92
N ALA A 390 -3.40 -18.50 44.13
CA ALA A 390 -3.82 -19.83 44.58
C ALA A 390 -2.68 -20.59 45.28
N ARG A 391 -1.42 -20.19 45.03
CA ARG A 391 -0.24 -20.86 45.60
C ARG A 391 0.88 -19.83 45.79
N PRO A 392 1.33 -19.58 47.03
CA PRO A 392 2.37 -18.57 47.29
C PRO A 392 3.73 -18.85 46.62
N GLU A 393 4.05 -20.12 46.35
CA GLU A 393 5.29 -20.52 45.66
C GLU A 393 5.26 -20.26 44.16
N GLY A 394 4.14 -19.80 43.62
CA GLY A 394 3.92 -19.50 42.21
C GLY A 394 3.00 -20.47 41.50
N HIS A 395 2.38 -20.04 40.44
CA HIS A 395 1.48 -20.86 39.62
C HIS A 395 2.22 -21.70 38.60
N ARG A 396 1.70 -22.89 38.31
CA ARG A 396 2.34 -23.90 37.49
C ARG A 396 1.44 -24.39 36.36
N TYR A 397 2.09 -24.81 35.32
CA TYR A 397 1.50 -25.58 34.22
C TYR A 397 2.50 -26.67 33.76
N MET A 398 1.99 -27.65 33.06
CA MET A 398 2.80 -28.70 32.43
C MET A 398 2.79 -28.56 30.92
N VAL A 399 3.89 -28.91 30.30
CA VAL A 399 4.05 -29.04 28.84
C VAL A 399 4.58 -30.43 28.51
N ALA A 400 3.98 -31.08 27.52
CA ALA A 400 4.44 -32.35 26.97
C ALA A 400 4.46 -32.29 25.43
N MET A 401 5.42 -32.96 24.82
CA MET A 401 5.54 -33.07 23.36
C MET A 401 5.46 -34.55 22.98
N ASP A 402 4.57 -34.89 22.03
CA ASP A 402 4.37 -36.25 21.49
C ASP A 402 4.16 -37.34 22.57
N GLY A 403 3.48 -37.00 23.64
CA GLY A 403 3.26 -37.91 24.76
C GLY A 403 4.50 -38.20 25.62
N SER A 404 5.58 -37.43 25.43
CA SER A 404 6.76 -37.51 26.30
C SER A 404 6.44 -37.18 27.76
N GLU A 405 7.37 -37.44 28.68
CA GLU A 405 7.25 -37.02 30.06
C GLU A 405 6.98 -35.50 30.15
N ALA A 406 5.89 -35.15 30.81
CA ALA A 406 5.46 -33.78 30.95
C ALA A 406 6.39 -32.99 31.88
N LYS A 407 6.79 -31.81 31.47
CA LYS A 407 7.66 -30.91 32.24
C LYS A 407 6.84 -29.84 32.95
N GLU A 408 6.97 -29.80 34.27
CA GLU A 408 6.35 -28.79 35.12
C GLU A 408 7.11 -27.47 35.01
N ILE A 409 6.36 -26.37 34.85
CA ILE A 409 6.90 -25.02 34.78
C ILE A 409 6.16 -24.15 35.81
N ASN A 410 6.92 -23.63 36.77
CA ASN A 410 6.44 -22.54 37.64
C ASN A 410 6.82 -21.23 36.99
N PHE A 411 5.80 -20.44 36.54
CA PHE A 411 6.10 -19.29 35.69
C PHE A 411 6.30 -17.99 36.47
N ASN A 412 5.75 -17.86 37.69
CA ASN A 412 5.83 -16.66 38.49
C ASN A 412 6.46 -16.84 39.89
N HIS A 413 7.23 -17.94 40.11
CA HIS A 413 7.93 -18.23 41.34
C HIS A 413 8.78 -17.06 41.88
N ASN A 414 9.57 -16.43 40.99
CA ASN A 414 10.48 -15.35 41.36
C ASN A 414 9.92 -13.95 40.97
N LEU A 415 8.63 -13.87 40.63
CA LEU A 415 7.99 -12.61 40.26
C LEU A 415 7.57 -11.84 41.54
N ASN A 416 8.55 -11.29 42.23
CA ASN A 416 8.36 -10.56 43.46
C ASN A 416 9.41 -9.44 43.64
N GLU A 417 9.15 -8.52 44.58
CA GLU A 417 10.00 -7.36 44.83
C GLU A 417 11.16 -7.63 45.83
N LYS A 418 11.52 -8.89 46.04
CA LYS A 418 12.71 -9.21 46.83
C LYS A 418 13.97 -8.66 46.16
N LYS A 419 14.96 -8.29 46.94
CA LYS A 419 16.18 -7.63 46.49
C LYS A 419 16.89 -8.37 45.34
N GLU A 420 16.88 -9.68 45.38
CA GLU A 420 17.47 -10.56 44.36
C GLU A 420 16.68 -10.61 43.04
N ASN A 421 15.40 -10.29 43.08
CA ASN A 421 14.49 -10.46 41.96
C ASN A 421 14.01 -9.13 41.34
N ILE A 422 13.99 -8.04 42.12
CA ILE A 422 13.29 -6.81 41.76
C ILE A 422 13.76 -6.19 40.44
N TYR A 423 15.05 -6.13 40.18
CA TYR A 423 15.63 -5.53 38.97
C TYR A 423 15.83 -6.55 37.84
N SER A 424 16.13 -7.80 38.19
CA SER A 424 16.46 -8.85 37.21
C SER A 424 15.26 -9.57 36.65
N ILE A 425 14.17 -9.68 37.41
CA ILE A 425 12.98 -10.48 37.06
C ILE A 425 11.70 -9.62 37.12
N PHE A 426 11.45 -8.97 38.29
CA PHE A 426 10.16 -8.33 38.55
C PHE A 426 9.90 -7.15 37.59
N TYR A 427 10.71 -6.09 37.62
CA TYR A 427 10.50 -4.92 36.77
C TYR A 427 10.52 -5.23 35.27
N PRO A 428 11.46 -6.03 34.74
CA PRO A 428 11.42 -6.42 33.35
C PRO A 428 10.13 -7.19 32.96
N THR A 429 9.63 -8.04 33.86
CA THR A 429 8.42 -8.82 33.60
C THR A 429 7.15 -7.99 33.69
N VAL A 430 6.99 -7.19 34.76
CA VAL A 430 5.78 -6.36 34.90
C VAL A 430 5.71 -5.28 33.82
N GLY A 431 6.85 -4.74 33.41
CA GLY A 431 6.92 -3.80 32.28
C GLY A 431 6.51 -4.43 30.95
N ARG A 432 6.83 -5.70 30.74
CA ARG A 432 6.41 -6.49 29.57
C ARG A 432 4.97 -6.98 29.65
N ARG A 433 4.37 -7.07 30.85
CA ARG A 433 3.01 -7.58 31.15
C ARG A 433 2.76 -9.02 30.73
N VAL A 434 3.79 -9.79 30.44
CA VAL A 434 3.75 -11.23 30.12
C VAL A 434 4.94 -11.92 30.72
N VAL A 435 4.81 -13.22 30.98
CA VAL A 435 5.88 -14.10 31.40
C VAL A 435 6.15 -15.11 30.29
N GLU A 436 7.37 -15.15 29.80
CA GLU A 436 7.86 -16.14 28.84
C GLU A 436 8.68 -17.19 29.60
N LYS A 437 8.33 -18.47 29.44
CA LYS A 437 9.12 -19.61 29.94
C LYS A 437 9.45 -20.54 28.80
N LYS A 438 10.62 -21.17 28.88
CA LYS A 438 11.18 -22.00 27.83
C LYS A 438 11.43 -23.41 28.35
N VAL A 439 11.11 -24.40 27.53
CA VAL A 439 11.37 -25.81 27.81
C VAL A 439 11.81 -26.53 26.54
N THR A 440 12.80 -27.40 26.64
CA THR A 440 13.38 -28.12 25.49
C THR A 440 12.86 -29.56 25.46
N PHE A 441 12.51 -30.06 24.28
CA PHE A 441 12.11 -31.43 24.03
C PHE A 441 12.97 -32.05 22.92
N ASN A 442 13.36 -33.30 23.10
CA ASN A 442 13.89 -34.13 22.02
C ASN A 442 12.70 -34.71 21.27
N LEU A 443 12.72 -34.64 19.94
CA LEU A 443 11.66 -35.17 19.11
C LEU A 443 11.97 -36.59 18.66
N MET A 444 10.91 -37.40 18.61
CA MET A 444 10.95 -38.71 17.93
C MET A 444 10.35 -38.51 16.52
N PRO A 445 10.95 -39.09 15.47
CA PRO A 445 10.41 -38.98 14.12
C PRO A 445 8.95 -39.43 14.05
N GLN A 446 8.11 -38.60 13.46
CA GLN A 446 6.70 -38.92 13.16
C GLN A 446 6.56 -39.27 11.67
N VAL A 447 5.77 -40.29 11.36
CA VAL A 447 5.61 -40.80 9.99
C VAL A 447 5.01 -39.75 9.05
N ASP A 448 4.10 -38.94 9.58
CA ASP A 448 3.43 -37.85 8.85
C ASP A 448 4.08 -36.46 9.08
N GLY A 449 5.13 -36.43 9.92
CA GLY A 449 5.80 -35.20 10.36
C GLY A 449 4.94 -34.32 11.28
N ILE A 450 3.79 -34.83 11.78
CA ILE A 450 2.90 -34.08 12.65
C ILE A 450 3.23 -34.35 14.11
N HIS A 451 3.63 -33.32 14.81
CA HIS A 451 3.93 -33.32 16.23
C HIS A 451 2.80 -32.74 17.06
N THR A 452 2.65 -33.22 18.28
CA THR A 452 1.57 -32.81 19.18
C THR A 452 2.13 -32.21 20.47
N LEU A 453 1.78 -30.98 20.78
CA LEU A 453 2.10 -30.30 22.03
C LEU A 453 0.86 -30.26 22.93
N THR A 454 1.00 -30.65 24.17
CA THR A 454 -0.06 -30.56 25.18
C THR A 454 0.35 -29.63 26.30
N VAL A 455 -0.55 -28.71 26.66
CA VAL A 455 -0.38 -27.79 27.79
C VAL A 455 -1.50 -28.05 28.80
N LYS A 456 -1.13 -28.22 30.07
CA LYS A 456 -2.07 -28.45 31.17
C LYS A 456 -1.81 -27.48 32.31
N PRO A 457 -2.77 -26.65 32.70
CA PRO A 457 -2.66 -25.86 33.92
C PRO A 457 -2.66 -26.79 35.14
N LEU A 458 -1.81 -26.51 36.12
CA LEU A 458 -1.81 -27.18 37.41
C LEU A 458 -2.41 -26.32 38.50
N ASP A 459 -2.36 -25.02 38.32
CA ASP A 459 -2.94 -24.04 39.23
C ASP A 459 -3.95 -23.18 38.45
N PRO A 460 -5.03 -22.68 39.09
CA PRO A 460 -6.09 -21.97 38.43
C PRO A 460 -5.69 -20.54 38.00
N GLY A 461 -6.45 -19.94 37.09
CA GLY A 461 -6.32 -18.54 36.68
C GLY A 461 -5.14 -18.23 35.76
N ILE A 462 -4.51 -19.24 35.15
CA ILE A 462 -3.47 -19.04 34.16
C ILE A 462 -4.11 -18.65 32.83
N ILE A 463 -3.62 -17.56 32.25
CA ILE A 463 -4.05 -17.10 30.92
C ILE A 463 -2.93 -17.31 29.93
N PHE A 464 -3.12 -18.24 29.01
CA PHE A 464 -2.18 -18.51 27.91
C PHE A 464 -2.43 -17.53 26.78
N GLU A 465 -1.38 -16.87 26.28
CA GLU A 465 -1.47 -15.93 25.15
C GLU A 465 -0.89 -16.53 23.87
N LYS A 466 0.30 -17.15 23.96
CA LYS A 466 1.02 -17.62 22.77
C LYS A 466 1.95 -18.76 23.08
N ILE A 467 2.16 -19.62 22.09
CA ILE A 467 3.13 -20.70 22.13
C ILE A 467 4.04 -20.56 20.91
N VAL A 468 5.36 -20.66 21.14
CA VAL A 468 6.32 -20.63 20.03
C VAL A 468 7.19 -21.88 20.13
N VAL A 469 7.24 -22.67 19.05
CA VAL A 469 8.11 -23.85 18.94
C VAL A 469 9.29 -23.47 18.06
N ASP A 470 10.45 -23.33 18.70
CA ASP A 470 11.72 -22.95 18.08
C ASP A 470 12.46 -24.20 17.60
N CYS A 471 12.59 -24.33 16.30
CA CYS A 471 13.37 -25.37 15.61
C CYS A 471 14.78 -24.89 15.23
N GLY A 472 15.22 -23.72 15.74
CA GLY A 472 16.51 -23.10 15.46
C GLY A 472 16.45 -21.74 14.79
N GLY A 473 15.25 -21.24 14.48
CA GLY A 473 15.04 -19.95 13.79
C GLY A 473 14.46 -18.84 14.66
N TYR A 474 14.25 -19.06 15.95
CA TYR A 474 13.61 -18.06 16.80
C TYR A 474 14.42 -16.77 16.93
N GLN A 475 13.81 -15.67 16.53
CA GLN A 475 14.33 -14.35 16.75
C GLN A 475 13.50 -13.64 17.84
N PRO A 476 14.13 -13.16 18.95
CA PRO A 476 13.43 -12.43 19.99
C PRO A 476 12.70 -11.22 19.41
N SER A 477 11.38 -11.16 19.59
CA SER A 477 10.56 -10.05 19.16
C SER A 477 9.54 -9.67 20.23
N TYR A 478 9.00 -8.46 20.17
CA TYR A 478 8.03 -8.01 21.17
C TYR A 478 6.66 -8.68 21.03
N LEU A 479 6.31 -9.14 19.82
CA LEU A 479 5.06 -9.82 19.48
C LEU A 479 5.20 -11.35 19.41
N PHE A 480 6.40 -11.91 19.65
CA PHE A 480 6.70 -13.35 19.63
C PHE A 480 6.41 -14.03 18.28
N MET A 481 6.66 -13.33 17.18
CA MET A 481 6.42 -13.77 15.81
C MET A 481 4.94 -13.94 15.45
N ASN A 482 4.65 -14.04 14.16
CA ASN A 482 3.29 -14.23 13.68
C ASN A 482 2.90 -15.70 13.63
N ASP A 483 1.62 -15.97 13.79
CA ASP A 483 1.01 -17.27 13.67
C ASP A 483 0.79 -17.60 12.17
N TYR A 484 1.11 -18.83 11.76
CA TYR A 484 0.93 -19.32 10.39
C TYR A 484 0.19 -20.65 10.40
N LEU A 485 -1.08 -20.62 10.02
CA LEU A 485 -1.93 -21.80 9.87
C LEU A 485 -1.56 -22.62 8.62
N LEU A 486 -1.59 -23.93 8.72
CA LEU A 486 -1.62 -24.82 7.57
C LEU A 486 -3.05 -24.89 7.03
N CYS A 487 -3.27 -24.45 5.81
CA CYS A 487 -4.54 -24.68 5.13
C CYS A 487 -4.64 -26.17 4.73
N CYS A 488 -5.44 -26.92 5.45
CA CYS A 488 -5.53 -28.39 5.34
C CYS A 488 -6.31 -28.92 4.14
N LEU A 489 -6.57 -28.16 3.07
CA LEU A 489 -7.36 -28.62 1.91
C LEU A 489 -6.56 -29.15 0.72
N ALA A 490 -5.24 -29.17 0.77
CA ALA A 490 -4.42 -29.69 -0.34
C ALA A 490 -4.15 -31.20 -0.27
N LEU A 491 -4.54 -31.90 0.79
CA LEU A 491 -4.20 -33.33 1.00
C LEU A 491 -5.36 -34.32 0.75
N GLN A 492 -6.56 -33.86 0.40
CA GLN A 492 -7.68 -34.76 0.06
C GLN A 492 -7.96 -34.94 -1.44
N LEU A 493 -7.13 -34.38 -2.32
CA LEU A 493 -7.27 -34.54 -3.78
C LEU A 493 -6.14 -35.36 -4.43
N ILE A 494 -5.34 -36.07 -3.63
CA ILE A 494 -4.38 -37.08 -4.14
C ILE A 494 -4.54 -38.34 -3.27
N SER A 495 -5.64 -39.04 -3.46
CA SER A 495 -5.81 -40.45 -3.13
C SER A 495 -6.70 -41.11 -4.17
#